data_4c60a934621cc5a684ea22b835da8442
#
_entry.id   4c60a934621cc5a684ea22b835da8442
#
_cell.length_a   1.000
_cell.length_b   1.000
_cell.length_c   1.000
_cell.angle_alpha   90.00
_cell.angle_beta   90.00
_cell.angle_gamma   90.00
#
_symmetry.space_group_name_H-M   'P 1'
#
loop_
_entity.id
_entity.type
_entity.pdbx_description
1 polymer ?
#
loop_
_entity_poly.entity_id
_entity_poly.type
_entity_poly.pdbx_seq_one_letter_code
_entity_poly.pdbx_strand_id
1 'polypeptide(L)'
;MKLKASHILLSHKDANPPTHTRGIALAMNVAEQLISEIKSGGLSFEQAARENSACPSKERGGDLGWFEEEAMVIEFSAACKNIQKDDIGPPCISPFGVHIIMRTG
;
A
#
# COMPACT_ATOMS: atom_id res chain seq x y z
N MET A 1 -2.24 -17.59 -9.64
CA MET A 1 -1.40 -17.60 -8.44
C MET A 1 -2.09 -16.79 -7.34
N LYS A 2 -2.19 -17.35 -6.15
CA LYS A 2 -2.77 -16.64 -5.00
C LYS A 2 -1.69 -15.93 -4.21
N LEU A 3 -1.99 -14.72 -3.80
CA LEU A 3 -1.12 -13.88 -2.97
C LEU A 3 -1.92 -13.41 -1.75
N LYS A 4 -1.22 -13.11 -0.67
CA LYS A 4 -1.82 -12.48 0.50
C LYS A 4 -1.02 -11.25 0.86
N ALA A 5 -1.70 -10.14 1.11
CA ALA A 5 -1.03 -8.88 1.37
C ALA A 5 -1.87 -7.95 2.23
N SER A 6 -1.17 -7.02 2.86
CA SER A 6 -1.75 -5.81 3.41
C SER A 6 -1.21 -4.63 2.63
N HIS A 7 -2.00 -3.55 2.53
CA HIS A 7 -1.51 -2.36 1.85
C HIS A 7 -2.03 -1.07 2.51
N ILE A 8 -1.32 0.00 2.20
CA ILE A 8 -1.72 1.37 2.53
C ILE A 8 -1.80 2.12 1.21
N LEU A 9 -2.97 2.66 0.90
CA LEU A 9 -3.18 3.42 -0.34
C LEU A 9 -3.12 4.91 -0.04
N LEU A 10 -2.12 5.58 -0.59
CA LEU A 10 -1.98 7.03 -0.49
C LEU A 10 -2.52 7.67 -1.75
N SER A 11 -3.68 8.32 -1.65
CA SER A 11 -4.28 9.02 -2.78
C SER A 11 -3.53 10.32 -3.07
N HIS A 12 -3.71 10.85 -4.26
CA HIS A 12 -3.19 12.16 -4.68
C HIS A 12 -4.18 12.81 -5.64
N LYS A 13 -3.89 14.04 -6.06
CA LYS A 13 -4.84 14.84 -6.87
C LYS A 13 -5.19 14.22 -8.21
N ASP A 14 -4.33 13.36 -8.76
CA ASP A 14 -4.52 12.71 -10.05
C ASP A 14 -4.88 11.22 -9.93
N ALA A 15 -5.11 10.74 -8.71
CA ALA A 15 -5.54 9.37 -8.47
C ALA A 15 -7.01 9.19 -8.86
N ASN A 16 -7.43 7.94 -8.98
CA ASN A 16 -8.80 7.59 -9.29
C ASN A 16 -9.38 6.70 -8.18
N PRO A 17 -10.21 7.23 -7.26
CA PRO A 17 -10.63 8.64 -7.15
C PRO A 17 -9.57 9.52 -6.47
N PRO A 18 -9.57 10.83 -6.74
CA PRO A 18 -8.62 11.75 -6.11
C PRO A 18 -9.14 12.21 -4.74
N THR A 19 -8.91 11.40 -3.71
CA THR A 19 -9.40 11.67 -2.36
C THR A 19 -8.46 12.52 -1.52
N HIS A 20 -7.37 13.01 -2.11
CA HIS A 20 -6.41 13.90 -1.46
C HIS A 20 -5.93 14.95 -2.45
N THR A 21 -5.57 16.13 -1.94
CA THR A 21 -5.15 17.26 -2.78
C THR A 21 -3.65 17.31 -3.07
N ARG A 22 -2.83 16.52 -2.37
CA ARG A 22 -1.38 16.47 -2.59
C ARG A 22 -1.04 15.91 -3.97
N GLY A 23 0.10 16.34 -4.52
CA GLY A 23 0.62 15.76 -5.75
C GLY A 23 1.26 14.39 -5.50
N ILE A 24 1.54 13.67 -6.59
CA ILE A 24 2.12 12.33 -6.52
C ILE A 24 3.53 12.34 -5.87
N ALA A 25 4.32 13.38 -6.11
CA ALA A 25 5.65 13.47 -5.51
C ALA A 25 5.58 13.51 -3.98
N LEU A 26 4.63 14.26 -3.43
CA LEU A 26 4.43 14.29 -1.98
C LEU A 26 3.90 12.97 -1.47
N ALA A 27 2.99 12.33 -2.18
CA ALA A 27 2.49 11.01 -1.81
C ALA A 27 3.63 9.98 -1.76
N MET A 28 4.56 10.04 -2.72
CA MET A 28 5.74 9.16 -2.71
C MET A 28 6.64 9.43 -1.51
N ASN A 29 6.87 10.70 -1.16
CA ASN A 29 7.66 11.06 0.02
C ASN A 29 7.01 10.57 1.30
N VAL A 30 5.70 10.71 1.42
CA VAL A 30 4.95 10.21 2.58
C VAL A 30 5.07 8.68 2.67
N ALA A 31 4.96 7.99 1.52
CA ALA A 31 5.11 6.53 1.48
C ALA A 31 6.49 6.09 1.98
N GLU A 32 7.55 6.72 1.51
CA GLU A 32 8.92 6.38 1.92
C GLU A 32 9.13 6.64 3.40
N GLN A 33 8.59 7.73 3.93
CA GLN A 33 8.68 8.08 5.34
C GLN A 33 7.94 7.05 6.21
N LEU A 34 6.72 6.67 5.81
CA LEU A 34 5.95 5.65 6.53
C LEU A 34 6.66 4.29 6.53
N ILE A 35 7.22 3.88 5.38
CA ILE A 35 7.98 2.63 5.29
C ILE A 35 9.16 2.66 6.27
N SER A 36 9.89 3.76 6.33
CA SER A 36 11.02 3.92 7.25
C SER A 36 10.57 3.80 8.70
N GLU A 37 9.49 4.46 9.08
CA GLU A 37 8.96 4.42 10.45
C GLU A 37 8.46 3.01 10.82
N ILE A 38 7.81 2.31 9.88
CA ILE A 38 7.33 0.95 10.12
C ILE A 38 8.51 -0.01 10.29
N LYS A 39 9.51 0.07 9.41
CA LYS A 39 10.68 -0.81 9.48
C LYS A 39 11.52 -0.58 10.73
N SER A 40 11.56 0.65 11.24
CA SER A 40 12.28 0.97 12.47
C SER A 40 11.54 0.58 13.75
N GLY A 41 10.25 0.19 13.64
CA GLY A 41 9.42 -0.18 14.78
C GLY A 41 8.73 0.99 15.47
N GLY A 42 8.85 2.21 14.93
CA GLY A 42 8.22 3.40 15.50
C GLY A 42 6.72 3.49 15.25
N LEU A 43 6.21 2.73 14.27
CA LEU A 43 4.81 2.74 13.88
C LEU A 43 4.45 1.36 13.35
N SER A 44 3.31 0.79 13.79
CA SER A 44 2.85 -0.48 13.23
C SER A 44 2.25 -0.25 11.84
N PHE A 45 2.29 -1.29 10.99
CA PHE A 45 1.67 -1.22 9.66
C PHE A 45 0.17 -0.96 9.78
N GLU A 46 -0.49 -1.62 10.72
CA GLU A 46 -1.94 -1.50 10.95
C GLU A 46 -2.32 -0.06 11.34
N GLN A 47 -1.55 0.55 12.23
CA GLN A 47 -1.78 1.93 12.65
C GLN A 47 -1.57 2.90 11.49
N ALA A 48 -0.50 2.71 10.72
CA ALA A 48 -0.21 3.53 9.54
C ALA A 48 -1.37 3.44 8.53
N ALA A 49 -1.91 2.23 8.32
CA ALA A 49 -3.05 2.03 7.42
C ALA A 49 -4.29 2.78 7.91
N ARG A 50 -4.62 2.65 9.19
CA ARG A 50 -5.79 3.33 9.77
C ARG A 50 -5.71 4.84 9.64
N GLU A 51 -4.52 5.40 9.82
CA GLU A 51 -4.33 6.85 9.82
C GLU A 51 -4.18 7.44 8.42
N ASN A 52 -3.71 6.68 7.44
CA ASN A 52 -3.26 7.24 6.18
C ASN A 52 -3.91 6.64 4.95
N SER A 53 -4.45 5.43 5.01
CA SER A 53 -4.92 4.74 3.81
C SER A 53 -6.25 5.28 3.32
N ALA A 54 -6.37 5.46 2.00
CA ALA A 54 -7.61 5.82 1.33
C ALA A 54 -8.48 4.58 1.02
N CYS A 55 -7.94 3.38 1.20
CA CYS A 55 -8.68 2.14 0.94
C CYS A 55 -9.52 1.74 2.16
N PRO A 56 -10.76 1.24 1.95
CA PRO A 56 -11.59 0.74 3.06
C PRO A 56 -10.92 -0.36 3.90
N SER A 57 -9.95 -1.09 3.36
CA SER A 57 -9.18 -2.09 4.11
C SER A 57 -8.45 -1.50 5.33
N LYS A 58 -8.32 -0.18 5.43
CA LYS A 58 -7.73 0.48 6.60
C LYS A 58 -8.40 0.04 7.90
N GLU A 59 -9.69 -0.24 7.87
CA GLU A 59 -10.44 -0.71 9.04
C GLU A 59 -9.96 -2.08 9.53
N ARG A 60 -9.27 -2.84 8.67
CA ARG A 60 -8.65 -4.10 9.00
C ARG A 60 -7.12 -4.00 9.04
N GLY A 61 -6.61 -2.79 9.31
CA GLY A 61 -5.16 -2.56 9.31
C GLY A 61 -4.49 -2.71 7.94
N GLY A 62 -5.26 -2.55 6.87
CA GLY A 62 -4.79 -2.70 5.50
C GLY A 62 -4.86 -4.12 4.94
N ASP A 63 -5.33 -5.09 5.73
CA ASP A 63 -5.35 -6.51 5.33
C ASP A 63 -6.35 -6.73 4.18
N LEU A 64 -5.84 -7.24 3.06
CA LEU A 64 -6.63 -7.60 1.88
C LEU A 64 -7.00 -9.08 1.86
N GLY A 65 -6.42 -9.90 2.74
CA GLY A 65 -6.59 -11.33 2.71
C GLY A 65 -5.92 -11.97 1.48
N TRP A 66 -6.34 -13.18 1.15
CA TRP A 66 -5.89 -13.89 -0.04
C TRP A 66 -6.62 -13.37 -1.28
N PHE A 67 -5.89 -13.23 -2.38
CA PHE A 67 -6.46 -12.80 -3.66
C PHE A 67 -5.75 -13.49 -4.81
N GLU A 68 -6.47 -13.66 -5.93
CA GLU A 68 -5.85 -14.09 -7.18
C GLU A 68 -5.12 -12.89 -7.79
N GLU A 69 -3.94 -13.14 -8.40
CA GLU A 69 -3.16 -12.04 -8.97
C GLU A 69 -3.93 -11.24 -10.01
N GLU A 70 -4.87 -11.88 -10.72
CA GLU A 70 -5.69 -11.23 -11.74
C GLU A 70 -6.79 -10.34 -11.15
N ALA A 71 -7.09 -10.47 -9.86
CA ALA A 71 -8.13 -9.68 -9.20
C ALA A 71 -7.69 -8.25 -8.90
N MET A 72 -6.39 -7.99 -8.91
CA MET A 72 -5.81 -6.66 -8.64
C MET A 72 -5.25 -6.07 -9.93
N VAL A 73 -5.05 -4.74 -9.94
CA VAL A 73 -4.36 -4.10 -11.06
C VAL A 73 -2.96 -4.70 -11.22
N ILE A 74 -2.48 -4.75 -12.45
CA ILE A 74 -1.24 -5.45 -12.78
C ILE A 74 -0.04 -4.87 -12.02
N GLU A 75 0.00 -3.57 -11.82
CA GLU A 75 1.08 -2.89 -11.08
C GLU A 75 1.17 -3.42 -9.64
N PHE A 76 0.02 -3.60 -9.00
CA PHE A 76 -0.05 -4.09 -7.62
C PHE A 76 0.43 -5.55 -7.53
N SER A 77 -0.13 -6.42 -8.37
CA SER A 77 0.21 -7.84 -8.33
C SER A 77 1.68 -8.09 -8.70
N ALA A 78 2.20 -7.38 -9.69
CA ALA A 78 3.61 -7.49 -10.07
C ALA A 78 4.52 -7.06 -8.92
N ALA A 79 4.21 -5.94 -8.27
CA ALA A 79 4.98 -5.47 -7.12
C ALA A 79 4.93 -6.48 -5.97
N CYS A 80 3.74 -7.00 -5.66
CA CYS A 80 3.56 -7.96 -4.58
C CYS A 80 4.37 -9.23 -4.81
N LYS A 81 4.40 -9.75 -6.03
CA LYS A 81 5.16 -10.96 -6.37
C LYS A 81 6.67 -10.78 -6.17
N ASN A 82 7.17 -9.55 -6.25
CA ASN A 82 8.60 -9.27 -6.07
C ASN A 82 8.98 -9.01 -4.60
N ILE A 83 8.02 -9.03 -3.69
CA ILE A 83 8.25 -8.85 -2.26
C ILE A 83 8.32 -10.22 -1.60
N GLN A 84 9.28 -10.44 -0.73
CA GLN A 84 9.36 -11.68 0.06
C GLN A 84 8.26 -11.67 1.12
N LYS A 85 7.81 -12.86 1.50
CA LYS A 85 6.82 -13.01 2.55
C LYS A 85 7.27 -12.29 3.83
N ASP A 86 6.34 -11.57 4.44
CA ASP A 86 6.51 -10.78 5.66
C ASP A 86 7.41 -9.55 5.49
N ASP A 87 7.71 -9.17 4.25
CA ASP A 87 8.50 -7.97 3.97
C ASP A 87 7.61 -6.88 3.35
N ILE A 88 8.15 -5.65 3.39
CA ILE A 88 7.53 -4.46 2.79
C ILE A 88 8.38 -4.06 1.58
N GLY A 89 7.71 -3.89 0.43
CA GLY A 89 8.38 -3.45 -0.78
C GLY A 89 8.51 -1.94 -0.91
N PRO A 90 9.14 -1.47 -1.99
CA PRO A 90 9.17 -0.04 -2.29
C PRO A 90 7.77 0.46 -2.66
N PRO A 91 7.54 1.80 -2.62
CA PRO A 91 6.26 2.35 -3.05
C PRO A 91 5.90 1.90 -4.47
N CYS A 92 4.63 1.53 -4.66
CA CYS A 92 4.10 1.06 -5.95
C CYS A 92 3.07 2.06 -6.47
N ILE A 93 3.23 2.51 -7.71
CA ILE A 93 2.30 3.45 -8.34
C ILE A 93 1.28 2.68 -9.17
N SER A 94 0.00 3.01 -8.99
CA SER A 94 -1.10 2.51 -9.80
C SER A 94 -2.06 3.65 -10.11
N PRO A 95 -3.10 3.43 -10.96
CA PRO A 95 -4.12 4.46 -11.20
C PRO A 95 -4.85 4.91 -9.94
N PHE A 96 -4.86 4.10 -8.89
CA PHE A 96 -5.55 4.43 -7.63
C PHE A 96 -4.71 5.30 -6.70
N GLY A 97 -3.40 5.38 -6.90
CA GLY A 97 -2.50 6.15 -6.06
C GLY A 97 -1.19 5.44 -5.81
N VAL A 98 -0.57 5.73 -4.66
CA VAL A 98 0.69 5.13 -4.24
C VAL A 98 0.40 4.09 -3.16
N HIS A 99 0.84 2.87 -3.40
CA HIS A 99 0.64 1.75 -2.46
C HIS A 99 1.91 1.46 -1.67
N ILE A 100 1.75 1.23 -0.38
CA ILE A 100 2.75 0.56 0.45
C ILE A 100 2.24 -0.86 0.64
N ILE A 101 3.01 -1.86 0.21
CA ILE A 101 2.58 -3.26 0.20
C ILE A 101 3.44 -4.07 1.15
N MET A 102 2.79 -4.83 2.05
CA MET A 102 3.43 -5.87 2.86
C MET A 102 2.89 -7.21 2.39
N ARG A 103 3.76 -8.09 1.90
CA ARG A 103 3.34 -9.42 1.48
C ARG A 103 3.25 -10.33 2.69
N THR A 104 2.07 -10.92 2.93
CA THR A 104 1.83 -11.80 4.09
C THR A 104 1.65 -13.26 3.72
N GLY A 105 1.55 -13.54 2.44
CA GLY A 105 1.44 -14.93 2.00
C GLY A 105 1.64 -15.16 0.52
#